data_ae70e2cb99fc1f977e2265af15748779
#
_entry.id   ae70e2cb99fc1f977e2265af15748779
#
_cell.length_a   1.000
_cell.length_b   1.000
_cell.length_c   1.000
_cell.angle_alpha   90.00
_cell.angle_beta   90.00
_cell.angle_gamma   90.00
#
_symmetry.space_group_name_H-M   'P 1'
#
loop_
_entity.id
_entity.type
_entity.pdbx_description
1 polymer ?
#
loop_
_entity_poly.entity_id
_entity_poly.type
_entity_poly.pdbx_seq_one_letter_code
_entity_poly.pdbx_strand_id
1 'polypeptide(L)'
;MRLSEFEWMEKVDHLGIAVRDPRAADRFLREALGAVKAVEMPWGGFTFATYLLGGASMLELVWSDDPDHFINRFIAKRGEGIHHVTLKVRDLRQAVEHLESLGIECFGVDESNPAWKEAFIHPRDSLGLLVQLAEYPEEQWFPDLEGNGLAEGI
;
A
#
# COMPACT_ATOMS: atom_id res chain seq x y z
N MET A 1 -2.53 22.37 -17.49
CA MET A 1 -2.94 21.00 -17.10
C MET A 1 -4.03 21.17 -16.04
N ARG A 2 -5.21 20.64 -16.27
CA ARG A 2 -6.32 20.75 -15.33
C ARG A 2 -6.36 19.46 -14.50
N LEU A 3 -6.55 19.57 -13.18
CA LEU A 3 -6.73 18.41 -12.30
C LEU A 3 -7.89 17.51 -12.76
N SER A 4 -8.85 18.08 -13.52
CA SER A 4 -9.99 17.37 -14.11
C SER A 4 -9.63 16.35 -15.22
N GLU A 5 -8.40 16.35 -15.72
CA GLU A 5 -7.97 15.38 -16.74
C GLU A 5 -7.55 14.02 -16.13
N PHE A 6 -7.40 13.98 -14.80
CA PHE A 6 -7.00 12.79 -14.04
C PHE A 6 -8.04 12.46 -12.96
N GLU A 7 -9.33 12.46 -13.34
CA GLU A 7 -10.43 12.19 -12.40
C GLU A 7 -10.35 10.79 -11.77
N TRP A 8 -9.64 9.87 -12.41
CA TRP A 8 -9.38 8.54 -11.88
C TRP A 8 -8.35 8.52 -10.72
N MET A 9 -7.44 9.51 -10.62
CA MET A 9 -6.48 9.62 -9.52
C MET A 9 -7.16 10.25 -8.31
N GLU A 10 -6.95 9.65 -7.14
CA GLU A 10 -7.54 10.17 -5.90
C GLU A 10 -6.49 10.71 -4.94
N LYS A 11 -5.59 9.88 -4.45
CA LYS A 11 -4.58 10.26 -3.45
C LYS A 11 -3.40 9.31 -3.39
N VAL A 12 -2.32 9.74 -2.75
CA VAL A 12 -1.33 8.80 -2.20
C VAL A 12 -1.98 8.13 -1.00
N ASP A 13 -2.08 6.81 -1.05
CA ASP A 13 -2.75 6.04 0.00
C ASP A 13 -1.78 5.73 1.13
N HIS A 14 -0.73 4.99 0.85
CA HIS A 14 0.29 4.66 1.84
C HIS A 14 1.67 4.44 1.22
N LEU A 15 2.68 4.42 2.10
CA LEU A 15 4.02 3.96 1.78
C LEU A 15 4.23 2.59 2.42
N GLY A 16 4.56 1.60 1.60
CA GLY A 16 4.91 0.26 2.04
C GLY A 16 6.39 0.18 2.37
N ILE A 17 6.72 -0.25 3.58
CA ILE A 17 8.08 -0.35 4.10
C ILE A 17 8.40 -1.81 4.41
N ALA A 18 9.39 -2.37 3.74
CA ALA A 18 9.87 -3.72 4.00
C ALA A 18 10.79 -3.74 5.21
N VAL A 19 10.50 -4.62 6.18
CA VAL A 19 11.23 -4.73 7.44
C VAL A 19 11.59 -6.18 7.77
N ARG A 20 12.73 -6.38 8.46
CA ARG A 20 13.17 -7.68 8.99
C ARG A 20 12.58 -7.99 10.35
N ASP A 21 12.52 -6.99 11.21
CA ASP A 21 11.98 -7.10 12.56
C ASP A 21 10.71 -6.25 12.69
N PRO A 22 9.54 -6.86 12.43
CA PRO A 22 8.28 -6.15 12.50
C PRO A 22 7.95 -5.65 13.91
N ARG A 23 8.47 -6.33 14.97
CA ARG A 23 8.24 -5.91 16.35
C ARG A 23 9.02 -4.65 16.69
N ALA A 24 10.27 -4.55 16.24
CA ALA A 24 11.07 -3.35 16.42
C ALA A 24 10.49 -2.17 15.64
N ALA A 25 10.04 -2.41 14.41
CA ALA A 25 9.38 -1.40 13.59
C ALA A 25 8.05 -0.93 14.19
N ASP A 26 7.21 -1.86 14.69
CA ASP A 26 5.96 -1.56 15.38
C ASP A 26 6.21 -0.65 16.60
N ARG A 27 7.19 -1.01 17.46
CA ARG A 27 7.55 -0.17 18.60
C ARG A 27 7.98 1.23 18.17
N PHE A 28 8.83 1.32 17.15
CA PHE A 28 9.27 2.62 16.65
C PHE A 28 8.11 3.49 16.18
N LEU A 29 7.21 2.93 15.37
CA LEU A 29 6.05 3.67 14.86
C LEU A 29 5.12 4.11 15.98
N ARG A 30 4.80 3.21 16.92
CA ARG A 30 3.83 3.50 17.98
C ARG A 30 4.41 4.32 19.13
N GLU A 31 5.57 3.92 19.65
CA GLU A 31 6.13 4.54 20.86
C GLU A 31 6.94 5.80 20.56
N ALA A 32 7.66 5.84 19.43
CA ALA A 32 8.47 7.01 19.08
C ALA A 32 7.70 8.04 18.24
N LEU A 33 6.81 7.60 17.31
CA LEU A 33 6.10 8.49 16.41
C LEU A 33 4.61 8.67 16.75
N GLY A 34 4.08 7.92 17.70
CA GLY A 34 2.66 8.02 18.10
C GLY A 34 1.68 7.50 17.06
N ALA A 35 2.14 6.62 16.16
CA ALA A 35 1.28 6.01 15.16
C ALA A 35 0.26 5.06 15.79
N VAL A 36 -0.91 4.95 15.20
CA VAL A 36 -1.97 4.02 15.60
C VAL A 36 -2.02 2.88 14.60
N LYS A 37 -1.79 1.64 15.09
CA LYS A 37 -1.95 0.44 14.25
C LYS A 37 -3.42 0.25 13.94
N ALA A 38 -3.77 0.20 12.66
CA ALA A 38 -5.15 0.01 12.20
C ALA A 38 -5.45 -1.45 11.88
N VAL A 39 -4.56 -2.12 11.14
CA VAL A 39 -4.75 -3.50 10.67
C VAL A 39 -3.42 -4.24 10.73
N GLU A 40 -3.48 -5.54 10.98
CA GLU A 40 -2.39 -6.50 10.73
C GLU A 40 -3.00 -7.80 10.25
N MET A 41 -2.56 -8.29 9.07
CA MET A 41 -3.07 -9.54 8.52
C MET A 41 -2.10 -10.19 7.55
N PRO A 42 -2.15 -11.54 7.44
CA PRO A 42 -1.39 -12.27 6.43
C PRO A 42 -2.03 -12.10 5.05
N TRP A 43 -1.19 -12.02 4.02
CA TRP A 43 -1.61 -11.92 2.64
C TRP A 43 -0.56 -12.52 1.70
N GLY A 44 -0.93 -13.52 0.89
CA GLY A 44 -0.07 -14.02 -0.20
C GLY A 44 1.34 -14.46 0.19
N GLY A 45 1.56 -15.01 1.40
CA GLY A 45 2.86 -15.47 1.88
C GLY A 45 3.70 -14.41 2.61
N PHE A 46 3.14 -13.23 2.84
CA PHE A 46 3.71 -12.19 3.68
C PHE A 46 2.66 -11.69 4.69
N THR A 47 3.07 -10.87 5.62
CA THR A 47 2.17 -10.15 6.53
C THR A 47 2.34 -8.66 6.29
N PHE A 48 1.24 -7.93 6.34
CA PHE A 48 1.28 -6.48 6.35
C PHE A 48 0.60 -5.92 7.60
N ALA A 49 1.02 -4.73 8.02
CA ALA A 49 0.37 -3.97 9.07
C ALA A 49 0.31 -2.50 8.69
N THR A 50 -0.87 -1.89 8.78
CA THR A 50 -1.08 -0.48 8.47
C THR A 50 -1.11 0.37 9.74
N TYR A 51 -0.54 1.55 9.63
CA TYR A 51 -0.42 2.51 10.72
C TYR A 51 -0.88 3.89 10.27
N LEU A 52 -1.72 4.50 11.07
CA LEU A 52 -2.13 5.89 10.90
C LEU A 52 -1.17 6.81 11.62
N LEU A 53 -0.72 7.84 10.92
CA LEU A 53 0.19 8.84 11.43
C LEU A 53 -0.40 10.23 11.22
N GLY A 54 -0.59 10.99 12.32
CA GLY A 54 -1.09 12.35 12.24
C GLY A 54 -2.50 12.49 11.66
N GLY A 55 -3.33 11.45 11.75
CA GLY A 55 -4.75 11.49 11.41
C GLY A 55 -5.12 11.21 9.95
N ALA A 56 -4.19 11.33 8.99
CA ALA A 56 -4.53 11.17 7.57
C ALA A 56 -3.48 10.42 6.73
N SER A 57 -2.26 10.29 7.24
CA SER A 57 -1.18 9.62 6.50
C SER A 57 -1.05 8.18 6.95
N MET A 58 -0.83 7.29 5.99
CA MET A 58 -0.63 5.88 6.27
C MET A 58 0.76 5.40 5.93
N LEU A 59 1.30 4.55 6.81
CA LEU A 59 2.44 3.71 6.57
C LEU A 59 2.00 2.24 6.64
N GLU A 60 2.58 1.42 5.79
CA GLU A 60 2.39 -0.03 5.84
C GLU A 60 3.74 -0.70 6.08
N LEU A 61 3.82 -1.55 7.08
CA LEU A 61 4.94 -2.47 7.23
C LEU A 61 4.63 -3.76 6.48
N VAL A 62 5.61 -4.29 5.75
CA VAL A 62 5.51 -5.59 5.08
C VAL A 62 6.70 -6.46 5.44
N TRP A 63 6.45 -7.73 5.76
CA TRP A 63 7.48 -8.71 6.10
C TRP A 63 7.03 -10.13 5.75
N SER A 64 7.98 -11.04 5.62
CA SER A 64 7.70 -12.46 5.40
C SER A 64 8.67 -13.33 6.18
N ASP A 65 8.17 -14.43 6.72
CA ASP A 65 8.99 -15.46 7.38
C ASP A 65 9.65 -16.40 6.35
N ASP A 66 9.18 -16.40 5.09
CA ASP A 66 9.79 -17.15 4.01
C ASP A 66 11.02 -16.40 3.47
N PRO A 67 12.25 -16.97 3.63
CA PRO A 67 13.47 -16.32 3.17
C PRO A 67 13.51 -16.09 1.65
N ASP A 68 12.77 -16.89 0.88
CA ASP A 68 12.70 -16.79 -0.57
C ASP A 68 11.57 -15.89 -1.08
N HIS A 69 10.80 -15.29 -0.19
CA HIS A 69 9.76 -14.35 -0.56
C HIS A 69 10.34 -13.06 -1.19
N PHE A 70 9.61 -12.45 -2.11
CA PHE A 70 10.09 -11.26 -2.84
C PHE A 70 10.45 -10.10 -1.88
N ILE A 71 9.77 -9.94 -0.75
CA ILE A 71 10.10 -8.94 0.28
C ILE A 71 11.49 -9.18 0.84
N ASN A 72 11.83 -10.42 1.21
CA ASN A 72 13.16 -10.75 1.74
C ASN A 72 14.25 -10.63 0.67
N ARG A 73 13.94 -10.95 -0.60
CA ARG A 73 14.86 -10.69 -1.71
C ARG A 73 15.10 -9.19 -1.92
N PHE A 74 14.05 -8.37 -1.78
CA PHE A 74 14.19 -6.92 -1.82
C PHE A 74 15.11 -6.42 -0.70
N ILE A 75 14.87 -6.85 0.55
CA ILE A 75 15.67 -6.47 1.71
C ILE A 75 17.13 -6.93 1.56
N ALA A 76 17.36 -8.14 1.05
CA ALA A 76 18.71 -8.65 0.81
C ALA A 76 19.49 -7.80 -0.20
N LYS A 77 18.81 -7.27 -1.21
CA LYS A 77 19.42 -6.48 -2.27
C LYS A 77 19.57 -4.99 -1.93
N ARG A 78 18.60 -4.41 -1.20
CA ARG A 78 18.51 -2.96 -0.99
C ARG A 78 18.52 -2.53 0.47
N GLY A 79 18.43 -3.47 1.41
CA GLY A 79 18.20 -3.19 2.83
C GLY A 79 16.72 -2.98 3.14
N GLU A 80 16.42 -2.74 4.40
CA GLU A 80 15.08 -2.32 4.84
C GLU A 80 14.77 -0.92 4.31
N GLY A 81 13.51 -0.64 4.03
CA GLY A 81 13.09 0.67 3.56
C GLY A 81 11.86 0.63 2.67
N ILE A 82 11.61 1.73 1.97
CA ILE A 82 10.43 1.88 1.11
C ILE A 82 10.48 0.83 0.00
N HIS A 83 9.48 -0.05 -0.01
CA HIS A 83 9.28 -1.09 -0.99
C HIS A 83 8.38 -0.61 -2.12
N HIS A 84 7.26 0.04 -1.78
CA HIS A 84 6.30 0.55 -2.75
C HIS A 84 5.59 1.80 -2.26
N VAL A 85 4.95 2.48 -3.18
CA VAL A 85 3.95 3.50 -2.90
C VAL A 85 2.62 3.04 -3.48
N THR A 86 1.55 3.15 -2.70
CA THR A 86 0.20 2.86 -3.16
C THR A 86 -0.53 4.16 -3.45
N LEU A 87 -1.06 4.25 -4.66
CA LEU A 87 -1.90 5.34 -5.13
C LEU A 87 -3.34 4.84 -5.21
N LYS A 88 -4.23 5.47 -4.46
CA LYS A 88 -5.66 5.17 -4.57
C LYS A 88 -6.21 5.79 -5.84
N VAL A 89 -6.95 4.98 -6.59
CA VAL A 89 -7.63 5.39 -7.81
C VAL A 89 -9.14 5.13 -7.68
N ARG A 90 -9.95 5.93 -8.39
CA ARG A 90 -11.41 5.76 -8.43
C ARG A 90 -11.85 4.74 -9.47
N ASP A 91 -11.02 4.54 -10.49
CA ASP A 91 -11.28 3.64 -11.61
C ASP A 91 -9.94 3.05 -12.07
N LEU A 92 -9.68 1.81 -11.68
CA LEU A 92 -8.44 1.12 -11.98
C LEU A 92 -8.28 0.88 -13.48
N ARG A 93 -9.36 0.53 -14.16
CA ARG A 93 -9.33 0.27 -15.59
C ARG A 93 -8.96 1.53 -16.37
N GLN A 94 -9.60 2.66 -16.06
CA GLN A 94 -9.28 3.93 -16.68
C GLN A 94 -7.82 4.35 -16.40
N ALA A 95 -7.32 4.10 -15.19
CA ALA A 95 -5.94 4.37 -14.84
C ALA A 95 -4.97 3.53 -15.68
N VAL A 96 -5.21 2.22 -15.80
CA VAL A 96 -4.39 1.30 -16.59
C VAL A 96 -4.42 1.69 -18.07
N GLU A 97 -5.58 1.90 -18.66
CA GLU A 97 -5.74 2.31 -20.07
C GLU A 97 -4.99 3.62 -20.35
N HIS A 98 -5.07 4.58 -19.44
CA HIS A 98 -4.35 5.85 -19.58
C HIS A 98 -2.83 5.63 -19.58
N LEU A 99 -2.30 4.88 -18.63
CA LEU A 99 -0.86 4.59 -18.53
C LEU A 99 -0.35 3.83 -19.75
N GLU A 100 -1.07 2.81 -20.19
CA GLU A 100 -0.73 2.04 -21.38
C GLU A 100 -0.75 2.89 -22.66
N SER A 101 -1.64 3.87 -22.76
CA SER A 101 -1.66 4.82 -23.87
C SER A 101 -0.41 5.68 -23.95
N LEU A 102 0.30 5.84 -22.84
CA LEU A 102 1.58 6.54 -22.74
C LEU A 102 2.80 5.59 -22.89
N GLY A 103 2.56 4.29 -23.14
CA GLY A 103 3.60 3.28 -23.24
C GLY A 103 4.15 2.79 -21.89
N ILE A 104 3.43 3.06 -20.79
CA ILE A 104 3.76 2.58 -19.46
C ILE A 104 3.02 1.27 -19.22
N GLU A 105 3.77 0.16 -19.12
CA GLU A 105 3.20 -1.17 -18.90
C GLU A 105 2.73 -1.34 -17.45
N CYS A 106 1.46 -1.75 -17.28
CA CYS A 106 0.93 -2.20 -16.00
C CYS A 106 0.97 -3.72 -15.93
N PHE A 107 1.35 -4.27 -14.77
CA PHE A 107 1.37 -5.72 -14.53
C PHE A 107 0.57 -6.07 -13.27
N GLY A 108 0.25 -7.37 -13.12
CA GLY A 108 -0.49 -7.85 -11.96
C GLY A 108 -1.88 -7.22 -11.83
N VAL A 109 -2.50 -6.85 -12.95
CA VAL A 109 -3.85 -6.28 -12.95
C VAL A 109 -4.83 -7.32 -12.44
N ASP A 110 -5.46 -7.04 -11.31
CA ASP A 110 -6.47 -7.89 -10.69
C ASP A 110 -7.71 -7.08 -10.32
N GLU A 111 -8.82 -7.37 -11.00
CA GLU A 111 -10.13 -6.78 -10.74
C GLU A 111 -11.12 -7.83 -10.17
N SER A 112 -10.64 -9.02 -9.81
CA SER A 112 -11.48 -10.15 -9.40
C SER A 112 -12.17 -9.92 -8.05
N ASN A 113 -11.55 -9.14 -7.17
CA ASN A 113 -12.11 -8.80 -5.87
C ASN A 113 -12.59 -7.34 -5.85
N PRO A 114 -13.91 -7.09 -5.79
CA PRO A 114 -14.43 -5.72 -5.76
C PRO A 114 -14.05 -4.93 -4.49
N ALA A 115 -13.64 -5.63 -3.43
CA ALA A 115 -13.18 -4.99 -2.20
C ALA A 115 -11.73 -4.50 -2.28
N TRP A 116 -10.95 -5.02 -3.24
CA TRP A 116 -9.58 -4.60 -3.49
C TRP A 116 -9.18 -5.00 -4.89
N LYS A 117 -9.11 -4.03 -5.80
CA LYS A 117 -8.56 -4.20 -7.14
C LYS A 117 -7.20 -3.51 -7.20
N GLU A 118 -6.28 -4.09 -7.95
CA GLU A 118 -4.92 -3.56 -8.01
C GLU A 118 -4.25 -3.74 -9.36
N ALA A 119 -3.23 -2.93 -9.60
CA ALA A 119 -2.28 -3.05 -10.68
C ALA A 119 -0.94 -2.46 -10.24
N PHE A 120 0.14 -2.82 -10.91
CA PHE A 120 1.48 -2.38 -10.55
C PHE A 120 2.22 -1.79 -11.75
N ILE A 121 3.07 -0.78 -11.48
CA ILE A 121 4.03 -0.23 -12.43
C ILE A 121 5.43 -0.60 -11.92
N HIS A 122 6.23 -1.20 -12.80
CA HIS A 122 7.58 -1.61 -12.44
C HIS A 122 8.48 -0.38 -12.14
N PRO A 123 9.41 -0.46 -11.17
CA PRO A 123 10.30 0.65 -10.82
C PRO A 123 11.08 1.26 -11.98
N ARG A 124 11.41 0.48 -13.02
CA ARG A 124 12.11 0.97 -14.22
C ARG A 124 11.28 1.95 -15.06
N ASP A 125 9.94 1.82 -14.98
CA ASP A 125 8.98 2.58 -15.79
C ASP A 125 8.31 3.70 -14.99
N SER A 126 8.73 3.86 -13.73
CA SER A 126 8.24 4.87 -12.79
C SER A 126 9.40 5.64 -12.12
N LEU A 127 9.23 6.08 -10.90
CA LEU A 127 10.20 6.89 -10.14
C LEU A 127 11.32 6.07 -9.45
N GLY A 128 11.60 4.86 -9.90
CA GLY A 128 12.51 3.93 -9.22
C GLY A 128 11.86 3.21 -8.02
N LEU A 129 10.56 3.39 -7.83
CA LEU A 129 9.73 2.72 -6.83
C LEU A 129 8.74 1.78 -7.51
N LEU A 130 8.40 0.70 -6.85
CA LEU A 130 7.21 -0.06 -7.21
C LEU A 130 5.99 0.80 -6.92
N VAL A 131 5.20 1.11 -7.94
CA VAL A 131 3.93 1.84 -7.78
C VAL A 131 2.79 0.84 -7.83
N GLN A 132 1.97 0.81 -6.78
CA GLN A 132 0.72 0.07 -6.75
C GLN A 132 -0.43 1.05 -6.98
N LEU A 133 -1.32 0.72 -7.91
CA LEU A 133 -2.62 1.37 -8.05
C LEU A 133 -3.64 0.51 -7.34
N ALA A 134 -4.47 1.10 -6.49
CA ALA A 134 -5.51 0.39 -5.76
C ALA A 134 -6.86 1.09 -5.87
N GLU A 135 -7.90 0.32 -6.24
CA GLU A 135 -9.29 0.75 -6.22
C GLU A 135 -10.02 -0.07 -5.15
N TYR A 136 -10.60 0.60 -4.17
CA TYR A 136 -11.37 -0.02 -3.09
C TYR A 136 -12.40 0.96 -2.52
N PRO A 137 -13.53 0.47 -1.97
CA PRO A 137 -14.50 1.29 -1.25
C PRO A 137 -13.90 1.81 0.06
N GLU A 138 -13.97 3.12 0.31
CA GLU A 138 -13.35 3.76 1.47
C GLU A 138 -13.86 3.22 2.81
N GLU A 139 -15.12 2.85 2.86
CA GLU A 139 -15.82 2.38 4.07
C GLU A 139 -15.30 1.04 4.63
N GLN A 140 -14.55 0.26 3.83
CA GLN A 140 -14.11 -1.09 4.23
C GLN A 140 -12.76 -1.11 4.95
N TRP A 141 -11.89 -0.15 4.69
CA TRP A 141 -10.49 -0.20 5.16
C TRP A 141 -10.16 0.78 6.28
N PHE A 142 -11.06 1.72 6.54
CA PHE A 142 -10.93 2.69 7.62
C PHE A 142 -12.23 2.73 8.39
N PRO A 143 -12.36 1.94 9.48
CA PRO A 143 -13.44 2.16 10.43
C PRO A 143 -13.30 3.59 10.96
N ASP A 144 -14.42 4.27 11.06
CA ASP A 144 -14.59 5.63 11.55
C ASP A 144 -13.62 5.97 12.69
N LEU A 145 -12.58 6.74 12.38
CA LEU A 145 -11.62 7.21 13.38
C LEU A 145 -12.23 8.28 14.32
N GLU A 146 -13.44 8.74 14.02
CA GLU A 146 -14.18 9.72 14.84
C GLU A 146 -15.03 9.08 15.95
N GLY A 147 -15.25 7.78 15.93
CA GLY A 147 -16.03 7.06 16.92
C GLY A 147 -15.20 6.06 17.70
N ASN A 148 -14.87 6.35 18.94
CA ASN A 148 -14.42 5.44 19.99
C ASN A 148 -14.75 3.96 19.72
N GLY A 149 -13.84 3.21 19.12
CA GLY A 149 -14.03 1.80 18.93
C GLY A 149 -13.14 1.26 17.84
N LEU A 150 -11.92 0.94 18.20
CA LEU A 150 -11.24 -0.18 17.55
C LEU A 150 -12.23 -1.33 17.60
N ALA A 151 -12.73 -1.76 16.45
CA ALA A 151 -13.57 -2.93 16.39
C ALA A 151 -12.76 -4.09 16.99
N GLU A 152 -13.15 -4.50 18.19
CA GLU A 152 -12.70 -5.76 18.76
C GLU A 152 -13.22 -6.87 17.83
N GLY A 153 -12.31 -7.55 17.19
CA GLY A 153 -12.55 -8.86 16.62
C GLY A 153 -13.01 -8.89 15.16
N ILE A 154 -12.07 -9.10 14.29
CA ILE A 154 -12.22 -10.06 13.21
C ILE A 154 -11.13 -11.11 13.37
#